data_b4d807598686005a30c03bac2f98dc83
#
_entry.id   b4d807598686005a30c03bac2f98dc83
#
_cell.length_a   1.000
_cell.length_b   1.000
_cell.length_c   1.000
_cell.angle_alpha   90.00
_cell.angle_beta   90.00
_cell.angle_gamma   90.00
#
_symmetry.space_group_name_H-M   'P 1'
#
loop_
_entity.id
_entity.type
_entity.pdbx_description
1 polymer ?
#
loop_
_entity_poly.entity_id
_entity_poly.type
_entity_poly.pdbx_seq_one_letter_code
_entity_poly.pdbx_strand_id
1 'polypeptide(L)'
;MAIRVYKPTSPARRFMSVLTYEELTKKAPERSLTEYLKKNAGRNCQGKITVRHQGGGNKVKYRVIDFKRNKDDVPAKVVALEYDPNRSAFIALLCYADGEKRYILAPLGLKVGDTVVSGESADIKPGNALPIANIPVGTLIHNIELKPGRGGQLVRSAGNAAQLMAKEGRYAQIRLPSGEVRKIAMNARATIGTVGNPDHENVRIGKAGRKRHMGIRPTVRGVVMNPCDHPHGGGEGKSPVGMPAPVTPWGKPALGLKTRKHKKYSNKMIVKRANGK
;
A
#
# COMPACT_ATOMS: atom_id res chain seq x y z
N MET A 1 10.14 -4.39 -19.94
CA MET A 1 9.78 -5.05 -18.65
C MET A 1 10.72 -4.52 -17.57
N ALA A 2 10.16 -4.00 -16.51
CA ALA A 2 10.94 -3.41 -15.41
C ALA A 2 11.53 -4.46 -14.43
N ILE A 3 11.61 -5.74 -14.82
CA ILE A 3 12.10 -6.84 -13.96
C ILE A 3 13.33 -7.49 -14.56
N ARG A 4 14.41 -7.54 -13.76
CA ARG A 4 15.61 -8.32 -14.04
C ARG A 4 15.58 -9.64 -13.27
N VAL A 5 15.68 -10.75 -13.97
CA VAL A 5 15.84 -12.09 -13.40
C VAL A 5 17.32 -12.46 -13.37
N TYR A 6 17.79 -13.05 -12.27
CA TYR A 6 19.19 -13.48 -12.14
C TYR A 6 19.42 -14.88 -12.71
N LYS A 7 20.64 -15.13 -13.18
CA LYS A 7 21.08 -16.47 -13.59
C LYS A 7 21.10 -17.42 -12.37
N PRO A 8 20.78 -18.70 -12.51
CA PRO A 8 20.68 -19.68 -11.42
C PRO A 8 22.05 -20.16 -10.92
N THR A 9 22.94 -19.25 -10.52
CA THR A 9 24.31 -19.54 -10.08
C THR A 9 24.40 -20.02 -8.63
N SER A 10 23.33 -19.85 -7.82
CA SER A 10 23.25 -20.31 -6.44
C SER A 10 21.78 -20.56 -6.07
N PRO A 11 21.47 -21.32 -4.97
CA PRO A 11 20.11 -21.57 -4.53
C PRO A 11 19.28 -20.28 -4.35
N ALA A 12 19.88 -19.23 -3.80
CA ALA A 12 19.22 -17.95 -3.60
C ALA A 12 18.94 -17.21 -4.92
N ARG A 13 19.89 -17.24 -5.86
CA ARG A 13 19.76 -16.53 -7.15
C ARG A 13 18.83 -17.21 -8.12
N ARG A 14 18.63 -18.53 -8.01
CA ARG A 14 17.76 -19.31 -8.89
C ARG A 14 16.38 -18.71 -9.09
N PHE A 15 15.80 -18.16 -8.03
CA PHE A 15 14.44 -17.61 -8.03
C PHE A 15 14.39 -16.11 -7.76
N MET A 16 15.54 -15.45 -7.66
CA MET A 16 15.59 -14.04 -7.30
C MET A 16 15.36 -13.14 -8.51
N SER A 17 14.50 -12.16 -8.35
CA SER A 17 14.34 -11.06 -9.31
C SER A 17 14.34 -9.70 -8.60
N VAL A 18 14.60 -8.66 -9.37
CA VAL A 18 14.60 -7.26 -8.89
C VAL A 18 14.02 -6.34 -9.95
N LEU A 19 13.49 -5.21 -9.53
CA LEU A 19 13.10 -4.13 -10.44
C LEU A 19 14.36 -3.48 -11.02
N THR A 20 14.30 -3.03 -12.28
CA THR A 20 15.41 -2.33 -12.94
C THR A 20 15.46 -0.85 -12.60
N TYR A 21 14.35 -0.29 -12.13
CA TYR A 21 14.21 1.13 -11.75
C TYR A 21 14.50 2.13 -12.89
N GLU A 22 14.29 1.73 -14.13
CA GLU A 22 14.55 2.55 -15.34
C GLU A 22 13.69 3.82 -15.39
N GLU A 23 12.50 3.78 -14.80
CA GLU A 23 11.57 4.93 -14.75
C GLU A 23 12.05 6.02 -13.78
N LEU A 24 12.99 5.72 -12.89
CA LEU A 24 13.42 6.65 -11.84
C LEU A 24 14.48 7.61 -12.38
N THR A 25 14.24 8.90 -12.16
CA THR A 25 15.12 9.97 -12.66
C THR A 25 16.05 10.56 -11.60
N LYS A 26 15.71 10.42 -10.32
CA LYS A 26 16.49 10.98 -9.20
C LYS A 26 16.68 9.94 -8.09
N LYS A 27 17.92 9.80 -7.62
CA LYS A 27 18.30 8.84 -6.55
C LYS A 27 18.19 9.43 -5.15
N ALA A 28 18.52 10.70 -4.97
CA ALA A 28 18.50 11.34 -3.66
C ALA A 28 17.16 12.05 -3.41
N PRO A 29 16.52 11.85 -2.24
CA PRO A 29 15.27 12.52 -1.93
C PRO A 29 15.47 14.01 -1.64
N GLU A 30 14.40 14.79 -1.79
CA GLU A 30 14.34 16.18 -1.34
C GLU A 30 14.44 16.24 0.18
N ARG A 31 15.47 16.93 0.71
CA ARG A 31 15.79 16.93 2.15
C ARG A 31 14.67 17.53 3.01
N SER A 32 14.07 18.62 2.56
CA SER A 32 12.97 19.32 3.24
C SER A 32 11.73 18.46 3.41
N LEU A 33 11.51 17.46 2.55
CA LEU A 33 10.38 16.55 2.56
C LEU A 33 10.71 15.19 3.17
N THR A 34 11.80 15.08 3.96
CA THR A 34 12.20 13.83 4.60
C THR A 34 12.26 13.96 6.11
N GLU A 35 11.67 12.99 6.81
CA GLU A 35 11.62 12.91 8.26
C GLU A 35 12.27 11.62 8.77
N TYR A 36 12.71 11.66 10.04
CA TYR A 36 13.19 10.46 10.72
C TYR A 36 12.03 9.55 11.11
N LEU A 37 12.10 8.28 10.70
CA LEU A 37 11.13 7.27 11.08
C LEU A 37 11.65 6.42 12.24
N LYS A 38 11.09 6.63 13.44
CA LYS A 38 11.36 5.79 14.61
C LYS A 38 10.82 4.37 14.39
N LYS A 39 11.67 3.36 14.63
CA LYS A 39 11.29 1.95 14.51
C LYS A 39 10.91 1.39 15.86
N ASN A 40 9.66 1.03 16.03
CA ASN A 40 9.16 0.40 17.26
C ASN A 40 9.33 -1.13 17.28
N ALA A 41 9.72 -1.75 16.16
CA ALA A 41 9.94 -3.20 16.03
C ALA A 41 8.79 -4.05 16.63
N GLY A 42 7.54 -3.64 16.38
CA GLY A 42 6.33 -4.32 16.88
C GLY A 42 6.05 -4.17 18.37
N ARG A 43 6.73 -3.26 19.08
CA ARG A 43 6.50 -2.98 20.51
C ARG A 43 5.48 -1.85 20.66
N ASN A 44 4.69 -1.96 21.76
CA ASN A 44 3.77 -0.90 22.18
C ASN A 44 4.50 0.17 23.04
N CYS A 45 3.74 1.12 23.60
CA CYS A 45 4.28 2.17 24.49
C CYS A 45 4.95 1.62 25.76
N GLN A 46 4.56 0.43 26.22
CA GLN A 46 5.13 -0.24 27.37
C GLN A 46 6.34 -1.15 27.03
N GLY A 47 6.79 -1.17 25.77
CA GLY A 47 7.88 -2.02 25.32
C GLY A 47 7.51 -3.49 25.06
N LYS A 48 6.25 -3.89 25.28
CA LYS A 48 5.77 -5.27 25.05
C LYS A 48 5.53 -5.50 23.56
N ILE A 49 5.89 -6.69 23.05
CA ILE A 49 5.66 -7.09 21.68
C ILE A 49 4.16 -7.35 21.47
N THR A 50 3.52 -6.51 20.67
CA THR A 50 2.11 -6.64 20.26
C THR A 50 1.97 -7.16 18.83
N VAL A 51 2.97 -6.91 17.99
CA VAL A 51 3.05 -7.44 16.61
C VAL A 51 4.35 -8.21 16.48
N ARG A 52 4.26 -9.55 16.38
CA ARG A 52 5.43 -10.42 16.26
C ARG A 52 6.11 -10.31 14.90
N HIS A 53 7.32 -10.83 14.79
CA HIS A 53 8.11 -10.98 13.57
C HIS A 53 8.46 -9.64 12.89
N GLN A 54 8.58 -8.57 13.63
CA GLN A 54 9.05 -7.27 13.16
C GLN A 54 10.32 -6.85 13.88
N GLY A 55 11.20 -6.14 13.19
CA GLY A 55 12.42 -5.55 13.76
C GLY A 55 13.64 -5.72 12.87
N GLY A 56 14.69 -5.00 13.20
CA GLY A 56 15.86 -4.87 12.34
C GLY A 56 15.54 -4.10 11.06
N GLY A 57 16.13 -4.55 9.95
CA GLY A 57 15.96 -3.92 8.63
C GLY A 57 16.83 -2.68 8.44
N ASN A 58 16.90 -2.23 7.19
CA ASN A 58 17.68 -1.06 6.80
C ASN A 58 17.15 0.21 7.48
N LYS A 59 18.04 1.14 7.80
CA LYS A 59 17.69 2.48 8.26
C LYS A 59 17.09 3.25 7.09
N VAL A 60 15.87 3.76 7.25
CA VAL A 60 15.14 4.50 6.20
C VAL A 60 14.60 5.81 6.74
N LYS A 61 14.52 6.82 5.88
CA LYS A 61 13.82 8.07 6.14
C LYS A 61 12.40 7.99 5.57
N TYR A 62 11.44 8.61 6.23
CA TYR A 62 10.09 8.79 5.72
C TYR A 62 10.07 9.95 4.72
N ARG A 63 9.33 9.80 3.61
CA ARG A 63 9.02 10.89 2.68
C ARG A 63 7.62 11.39 3.00
N VAL A 64 7.51 12.68 3.22
CA VAL A 64 6.22 13.34 3.45
C VAL A 64 5.47 13.40 2.13
N ILE A 65 4.40 12.62 2.02
CA ILE A 65 3.58 12.55 0.81
C ILE A 65 2.32 13.39 1.00
N ASP A 66 1.99 14.19 0.01
CA ASP A 66 0.73 14.92 -0.04
C ASP A 66 -0.42 13.98 -0.45
N PHE A 67 -1.04 13.37 0.54
CA PHE A 67 -2.25 12.56 0.34
C PHE A 67 -3.52 13.41 0.27
N LYS A 68 -3.47 14.68 0.68
CA LYS A 68 -4.64 15.56 0.71
C LYS A 68 -4.90 16.22 -0.63
N ARG A 69 -3.82 16.57 -1.35
CA ARG A 69 -3.91 17.28 -2.64
C ARG A 69 -4.78 18.55 -2.53
N ASN A 70 -4.57 19.32 -1.44
CA ASN A 70 -5.40 20.45 -1.06
C ASN A 70 -4.94 21.80 -1.64
N LYS A 71 -4.03 21.80 -2.61
CA LYS A 71 -3.60 23.00 -3.32
C LYS A 71 -4.34 23.06 -4.66
N ASP A 72 -5.52 23.68 -4.61
CA ASP A 72 -6.45 23.71 -5.72
C ASP A 72 -6.05 24.76 -6.76
N ASP A 73 -6.31 24.44 -8.03
CA ASP A 73 -6.16 25.29 -9.22
C ASP A 73 -4.74 25.84 -9.46
N VAL A 74 -3.75 25.39 -8.70
CA VAL A 74 -2.33 25.72 -8.91
C VAL A 74 -1.65 24.61 -9.69
N PRO A 75 -1.13 24.86 -10.91
CA PRO A 75 -0.42 23.86 -11.68
C PRO A 75 0.92 23.52 -11.04
N ALA A 76 1.24 22.22 -11.03
CA ALA A 76 2.51 21.70 -10.54
C ALA A 76 3.21 20.90 -11.65
N LYS A 77 4.49 21.17 -11.88
CA LYS A 77 5.32 20.44 -12.82
C LYS A 77 5.99 19.25 -12.14
N VAL A 78 5.98 18.10 -12.78
CA VAL A 78 6.72 16.91 -12.34
C VAL A 78 8.21 17.14 -12.59
N VAL A 79 8.99 17.22 -11.50
CA VAL A 79 10.44 17.47 -11.55
C VAL A 79 11.23 16.17 -11.60
N ALA A 80 10.79 15.15 -10.86
CA ALA A 80 11.48 13.88 -10.77
C ALA A 80 10.53 12.74 -10.38
N LEU A 81 10.89 11.51 -10.80
CA LEU A 81 10.34 10.26 -10.28
C LEU A 81 11.36 9.61 -9.34
N GLU A 82 10.95 9.25 -8.12
CA GLU A 82 11.85 8.80 -7.07
C GLU A 82 11.40 7.49 -6.43
N TYR A 83 12.37 6.75 -5.88
CA TYR A 83 12.14 5.56 -5.07
C TYR A 83 11.80 5.93 -3.62
N ASP A 84 10.75 5.33 -3.06
CA ASP A 84 10.44 5.42 -1.64
C ASP A 84 10.54 4.02 -0.98
N PRO A 85 11.46 3.83 -0.01
CA PRO A 85 11.61 2.56 0.69
C PRO A 85 10.45 2.23 1.65
N ASN A 86 9.53 3.17 1.90
CA ASN A 86 8.41 2.99 2.82
C ASN A 86 7.14 2.47 2.14
N ARG A 87 7.15 2.41 0.80
CA ARG A 87 5.99 1.96 0.00
C ARG A 87 6.43 1.20 -1.25
N SER A 88 5.50 0.46 -1.82
CA SER A 88 5.71 -0.28 -3.08
C SER A 88 5.65 0.64 -4.31
N ALA A 89 4.84 1.70 -4.25
CA ALA A 89 4.69 2.67 -5.33
C ALA A 89 5.89 3.62 -5.42
N PHE A 90 6.23 4.06 -6.62
CA PHE A 90 7.13 5.19 -6.82
C PHE A 90 6.43 6.50 -6.47
N ILE A 91 7.20 7.53 -6.21
CA ILE A 91 6.73 8.87 -5.88
C ILE A 91 7.21 9.88 -6.92
N ALA A 92 6.40 10.89 -7.16
CA ALA A 92 6.75 12.00 -8.03
C ALA A 92 6.97 13.27 -7.20
N LEU A 93 8.10 13.94 -7.44
CA LEU A 93 8.37 15.26 -6.89
C LEU A 93 7.71 16.30 -7.78
N LEU A 94 6.77 17.04 -7.23
CA LEU A 94 6.10 18.17 -7.85
C LEU A 94 6.75 19.47 -7.41
N CYS A 95 6.86 20.43 -8.35
CA CYS A 95 7.16 21.83 -8.08
C CYS A 95 5.95 22.66 -8.56
N TYR A 96 5.31 23.33 -7.65
CA TYR A 96 4.19 24.21 -7.93
C TYR A 96 4.69 25.56 -8.52
N ALA A 97 3.80 26.31 -9.16
CA ALA A 97 4.11 27.60 -9.77
C ALA A 97 4.66 28.63 -8.75
N ASP A 98 4.31 28.51 -7.48
CA ASP A 98 4.80 29.34 -6.37
C ASP A 98 6.12 28.83 -5.74
N GLY A 99 6.75 27.79 -6.32
CA GLY A 99 8.01 27.22 -5.84
C GLY A 99 7.87 26.18 -4.73
N GLU A 100 6.67 25.94 -4.17
CA GLU A 100 6.46 24.87 -3.18
C GLU A 100 6.69 23.50 -3.81
N LYS A 101 7.41 22.63 -3.10
CA LYS A 101 7.62 21.26 -3.52
C LYS A 101 6.78 20.29 -2.68
N ARG A 102 6.17 19.30 -3.33
CA ARG A 102 5.45 18.21 -2.65
C ARG A 102 5.71 16.88 -3.34
N TYR A 103 5.66 15.80 -2.57
CA TYR A 103 5.62 14.44 -3.14
C TYR A 103 4.18 13.97 -3.31
N ILE A 104 3.93 13.27 -4.41
CA ILE A 104 2.68 12.52 -4.64
C ILE A 104 3.00 11.07 -4.99
N LEU A 105 2.00 10.19 -4.96
CA LEU A 105 2.13 8.87 -5.57
C LEU A 105 2.23 9.03 -7.07
N ALA A 106 3.23 8.40 -7.70
CA ALA A 106 3.39 8.44 -9.13
C ALA A 106 2.36 7.52 -9.80
N PRO A 107 1.40 8.04 -10.58
CA PRO A 107 0.54 7.21 -11.42
C PRO A 107 1.31 6.60 -12.58
N LEU A 108 0.77 5.51 -13.12
CA LEU A 108 1.31 4.86 -14.30
C LEU A 108 1.28 5.81 -15.50
N GLY A 109 2.40 5.91 -16.21
CA GLY A 109 2.55 6.74 -17.41
C GLY A 109 2.92 8.20 -17.15
N LEU A 110 3.01 8.65 -15.89
CA LEU A 110 3.47 9.99 -15.56
C LEU A 110 4.96 10.15 -15.89
N LYS A 111 5.31 11.24 -16.56
CA LYS A 111 6.69 11.56 -16.98
C LYS A 111 7.18 12.85 -16.33
N VAL A 112 8.50 13.01 -16.30
CA VAL A 112 9.12 14.29 -15.91
C VAL A 112 8.76 15.34 -16.96
N GLY A 113 8.34 16.51 -16.49
CA GLY A 113 7.88 17.61 -17.33
C GLY A 113 6.35 17.73 -17.44
N ASP A 114 5.63 16.66 -17.12
CA ASP A 114 4.15 16.69 -17.12
C ASP A 114 3.63 17.69 -16.09
N THR A 115 2.48 18.28 -16.37
CA THR A 115 1.78 19.18 -15.46
C THR A 115 0.63 18.46 -14.79
N VAL A 116 0.52 18.61 -13.48
CA VAL A 116 -0.51 18.00 -12.64
C VAL A 116 -1.25 19.09 -11.86
N VAL A 117 -2.57 19.02 -11.85
CA VAL A 117 -3.45 19.98 -11.19
C VAL A 117 -4.36 19.26 -10.20
N SER A 118 -4.72 19.93 -9.12
CA SER A 118 -5.77 19.51 -8.19
C SER A 118 -6.87 20.56 -8.18
N GLY A 119 -8.12 20.17 -8.09
CA GLY A 119 -9.24 21.12 -8.07
C GLY A 119 -10.48 20.55 -8.70
N GLU A 120 -11.56 21.30 -8.66
CA GLU A 120 -12.85 20.91 -9.25
C GLU A 120 -12.85 20.99 -10.76
N SER A 121 -12.06 21.91 -11.31
CA SER A 121 -11.93 22.21 -12.74
C SER A 121 -10.81 21.43 -13.43
N ALA A 122 -10.07 20.59 -12.70
CA ALA A 122 -8.93 19.86 -13.25
C ALA A 122 -9.35 18.86 -14.34
N ASP A 123 -8.57 18.76 -15.42
CA ASP A 123 -8.78 17.79 -16.50
C ASP A 123 -8.72 16.33 -16.00
N ILE A 124 -9.38 15.42 -16.73
CA ILE A 124 -9.36 13.99 -16.47
C ILE A 124 -8.06 13.37 -17.03
N LYS A 125 -6.93 13.75 -16.42
CA LYS A 125 -5.60 13.25 -16.78
C LYS A 125 -4.96 12.47 -15.63
N PRO A 126 -4.12 11.44 -15.88
CA PRO A 126 -3.44 10.71 -14.82
C PRO A 126 -2.62 11.64 -13.93
N GLY A 127 -2.80 11.53 -12.60
CA GLY A 127 -2.12 12.37 -11.60
C GLY A 127 -2.95 13.56 -11.11
N ASN A 128 -3.95 14.01 -11.85
CA ASN A 128 -4.86 15.06 -11.40
C ASN A 128 -5.77 14.55 -10.28
N ALA A 129 -6.05 15.41 -9.31
CA ALA A 129 -6.89 15.08 -8.16
C ALA A 129 -8.16 15.94 -8.15
N LEU A 130 -9.32 15.28 -8.13
CA LEU A 130 -10.63 15.91 -8.19
C LEU A 130 -11.56 15.37 -7.09
N PRO A 131 -12.61 16.12 -6.73
CA PRO A 131 -13.76 15.54 -6.05
C PRO A 131 -14.38 14.42 -6.91
N ILE A 132 -14.82 13.33 -6.27
CA ILE A 132 -15.41 12.18 -6.97
C ILE A 132 -16.64 12.59 -7.80
N ALA A 133 -17.34 13.64 -7.37
CA ALA A 133 -18.47 14.21 -8.12
C ALA A 133 -18.11 14.57 -9.56
N ASN A 134 -16.90 15.08 -9.79
CA ASN A 134 -16.46 15.60 -11.09
C ASN A 134 -15.73 14.53 -11.94
N ILE A 135 -15.50 13.33 -11.42
CA ILE A 135 -14.85 12.23 -12.14
C ILE A 135 -15.89 11.42 -12.91
N PRO A 136 -15.75 11.15 -14.22
CA PRO A 136 -16.67 10.31 -14.98
C PRO A 136 -16.78 8.88 -14.45
N VAL A 137 -17.96 8.28 -14.55
CA VAL A 137 -18.18 6.86 -14.24
C VAL A 137 -17.34 5.99 -15.18
N GLY A 138 -16.84 4.87 -14.68
CA GLY A 138 -15.92 3.98 -15.39
C GLY A 138 -14.44 4.31 -15.24
N THR A 139 -14.10 5.52 -14.79
CA THR A 139 -12.71 5.97 -14.64
C THR A 139 -11.96 5.17 -13.55
N LEU A 140 -10.70 4.83 -13.84
CA LEU A 140 -9.77 4.26 -12.86
C LEU A 140 -9.18 5.36 -12.00
N ILE A 141 -9.24 5.16 -10.68
CA ILE A 141 -8.80 6.14 -9.67
C ILE A 141 -7.97 5.49 -8.59
N HIS A 142 -7.12 6.27 -7.94
CA HIS A 142 -6.32 5.86 -6.80
C HIS A 142 -6.26 6.97 -5.74
N ASN A 143 -5.54 6.74 -4.63
CA ASN A 143 -5.39 7.71 -3.54
C ASN A 143 -6.74 8.28 -3.07
N ILE A 144 -7.71 7.42 -2.80
CA ILE A 144 -9.10 7.78 -2.54
C ILE A 144 -9.29 8.13 -1.07
N GLU A 145 -9.95 9.24 -0.79
CA GLU A 145 -10.36 9.61 0.56
C GLU A 145 -11.55 8.78 1.04
N LEU A 146 -11.55 8.43 2.33
CA LEU A 146 -12.71 7.86 3.01
C LEU A 146 -13.63 8.91 3.62
N LYS A 147 -13.03 9.99 4.08
CA LYS A 147 -13.72 11.17 4.61
C LYS A 147 -13.10 12.41 3.98
N PRO A 148 -13.91 13.35 3.51
CA PRO A 148 -13.40 14.58 2.89
C PRO A 148 -12.39 15.31 3.77
N GLY A 149 -11.29 15.80 3.17
CA GLY A 149 -10.25 16.59 3.82
C GLY A 149 -9.26 15.78 4.69
N ARG A 150 -9.44 14.46 4.85
CA ARG A 150 -8.49 13.63 5.62
C ARG A 150 -7.31 13.14 4.80
N GLY A 151 -7.35 13.29 3.49
CA GLY A 151 -6.37 12.75 2.56
C GLY A 151 -6.66 11.30 2.16
N GLY A 152 -6.07 10.88 1.05
CA GLY A 152 -6.27 9.55 0.47
C GLY A 152 -5.81 8.42 1.39
N GLN A 153 -6.65 7.44 1.57
CA GLN A 153 -6.42 6.28 2.44
C GLN A 153 -6.50 4.96 1.70
N LEU A 154 -7.29 4.89 0.63
CA LEU A 154 -7.49 3.69 -0.17
C LEU A 154 -6.66 3.73 -1.45
N VAL A 155 -6.32 2.54 -1.96
CA VAL A 155 -5.66 2.36 -3.27
C VAL A 155 -4.39 3.19 -3.41
N ARG A 156 -3.37 2.85 -2.61
CA ARG A 156 -2.07 3.54 -2.58
C ARG A 156 -0.89 2.65 -2.90
N SER A 157 -1.12 1.35 -3.04
CA SER A 157 -0.06 0.37 -3.36
C SER A 157 0.20 0.31 -4.85
N ALA A 158 1.42 -0.07 -5.22
CA ALA A 158 1.87 -0.22 -6.61
C ALA A 158 0.91 -1.07 -7.45
N GLY A 159 0.67 -0.66 -8.69
CA GLY A 159 -0.15 -1.37 -9.66
C GLY A 159 -1.65 -1.39 -9.36
N ASN A 160 -2.11 -0.81 -8.26
CA ASN A 160 -3.52 -0.85 -7.88
C ASN A 160 -4.30 0.34 -8.43
N ALA A 161 -5.54 0.06 -8.82
CA ALA A 161 -6.56 1.05 -9.16
C ALA A 161 -7.91 0.60 -8.60
N ALA A 162 -8.79 1.55 -8.32
CA ALA A 162 -10.21 1.32 -8.08
C ALA A 162 -11.01 1.88 -9.24
N GLN A 163 -12.19 1.37 -9.49
CA GLN A 163 -13.06 1.83 -10.55
C GLN A 163 -14.29 2.53 -9.97
N LEU A 164 -14.61 3.70 -10.48
CA LEU A 164 -15.84 4.41 -10.17
C LEU A 164 -16.99 3.75 -10.94
N MET A 165 -17.91 3.10 -10.24
CA MET A 165 -18.98 2.30 -10.85
C MET A 165 -20.26 3.09 -11.09
N ALA A 166 -20.68 3.89 -10.11
CA ALA A 166 -21.92 4.66 -10.16
C ALA A 166 -21.87 5.84 -9.20
N LYS A 167 -22.76 6.80 -9.41
CA LYS A 167 -22.99 7.94 -8.53
C LYS A 167 -24.47 7.99 -8.15
N GLU A 168 -24.76 7.94 -6.85
CA GLU A 168 -26.14 7.90 -6.35
C GLU A 168 -26.30 8.87 -5.17
N GLY A 169 -27.06 9.92 -5.37
CA GLY A 169 -27.32 10.94 -4.36
C GLY A 169 -26.01 11.53 -3.78
N ARG A 170 -25.76 11.33 -2.50
CA ARG A 170 -24.57 11.86 -1.81
C ARG A 170 -23.36 10.94 -1.88
N TYR A 171 -23.47 9.75 -2.48
CA TYR A 171 -22.43 8.74 -2.48
C TYR A 171 -22.10 8.25 -3.89
N ALA A 172 -20.84 7.92 -4.09
CA ALA A 172 -20.33 7.19 -5.23
C ALA A 172 -20.07 5.74 -4.86
N GLN A 173 -20.38 4.80 -5.73
CA GLN A 173 -20.04 3.39 -5.61
C GLN A 173 -18.69 3.13 -6.27
N ILE A 174 -17.74 2.65 -5.50
CA ILE A 174 -16.37 2.40 -5.97
C ILE A 174 -16.02 0.94 -5.75
N ARG A 175 -15.57 0.27 -6.81
CA ARG A 175 -15.03 -1.09 -6.79
C ARG A 175 -13.55 -1.03 -6.44
N LEU A 176 -13.18 -1.55 -5.29
CA LEU A 176 -11.80 -1.63 -4.80
C LEU A 176 -11.04 -2.79 -5.46
N PRO A 177 -9.68 -2.79 -5.41
CA PRO A 177 -8.86 -3.90 -5.92
C PRO A 177 -9.20 -5.27 -5.33
N SER A 178 -9.71 -5.30 -4.09
CA SER A 178 -10.19 -6.53 -3.43
C SER A 178 -11.48 -7.10 -4.02
N GLY A 179 -12.16 -6.36 -4.92
CA GLY A 179 -13.49 -6.70 -5.42
C GLY A 179 -14.65 -6.17 -4.55
N GLU A 180 -14.36 -5.60 -3.35
CA GLU A 180 -15.38 -4.95 -2.52
C GLU A 180 -15.92 -3.70 -3.22
N VAL A 181 -17.24 -3.56 -3.29
CA VAL A 181 -17.91 -2.35 -3.74
C VAL A 181 -18.34 -1.55 -2.51
N ARG A 182 -17.91 -0.30 -2.45
CA ARG A 182 -18.09 0.56 -1.29
C ARG A 182 -18.65 1.92 -1.66
N LYS A 183 -19.52 2.46 -0.80
CA LYS A 183 -20.01 3.83 -0.87
C LYS A 183 -18.98 4.80 -0.30
N ILE A 184 -18.68 5.85 -1.02
CA ILE A 184 -17.79 6.96 -0.62
C ILE A 184 -18.49 8.26 -0.92
N ALA A 185 -18.33 9.26 -0.06
CA ALA A 185 -18.98 10.55 -0.25
C ALA A 185 -18.52 11.24 -1.55
N MET A 186 -19.41 11.90 -2.26
CA MET A 186 -19.16 12.55 -3.55
C MET A 186 -18.14 13.70 -3.46
N ASN A 187 -18.08 14.39 -2.32
CA ASN A 187 -17.12 15.45 -2.04
C ASN A 187 -15.76 14.95 -1.53
N ALA A 188 -15.56 13.63 -1.39
CA ALA A 188 -14.25 13.05 -1.15
C ALA A 188 -13.38 13.16 -2.41
N ARG A 189 -12.07 13.34 -2.24
CA ARG A 189 -11.11 13.45 -3.35
C ARG A 189 -10.55 12.11 -3.76
N ALA A 190 -10.23 11.99 -5.04
CA ALA A 190 -9.50 10.87 -5.60
C ALA A 190 -8.54 11.38 -6.69
N THR A 191 -7.48 10.63 -6.95
CA THR A 191 -6.53 10.92 -8.03
C THR A 191 -6.80 9.99 -9.21
N ILE A 192 -6.76 10.52 -10.42
CA ILE A 192 -7.04 9.79 -11.64
C ILE A 192 -5.88 8.91 -12.05
N GLY A 193 -6.19 7.72 -12.55
CA GLY A 193 -5.24 6.74 -13.07
C GLY A 193 -4.94 5.61 -12.09
N THR A 194 -4.08 4.68 -12.54
CA THR A 194 -3.55 3.56 -11.77
C THR A 194 -2.25 3.97 -11.09
N VAL A 195 -1.96 3.44 -9.91
CA VAL A 195 -0.66 3.64 -9.26
C VAL A 195 0.45 2.98 -10.08
N GLY A 196 1.57 3.65 -10.26
CA GLY A 196 2.73 3.16 -10.99
C GLY A 196 3.39 1.92 -10.37
N ASN A 197 4.44 1.41 -11.05
CA ASN A 197 5.20 0.23 -10.65
C ASN A 197 4.38 -1.08 -10.54
N PRO A 198 3.58 -1.46 -11.57
CA PRO A 198 2.76 -2.67 -11.53
C PRO A 198 3.58 -3.96 -11.36
N ASP A 199 4.80 -3.98 -11.85
CA ASP A 199 5.70 -5.14 -11.78
C ASP A 199 6.23 -5.45 -10.35
N HIS A 200 5.94 -4.60 -9.38
CA HIS A 200 6.36 -4.83 -7.98
C HIS A 200 5.84 -6.16 -7.42
N GLU A 201 4.63 -6.55 -7.78
CA GLU A 201 4.00 -7.80 -7.35
C GLU A 201 4.76 -9.03 -7.86
N ASN A 202 5.35 -8.95 -9.05
CA ASN A 202 6.04 -10.05 -9.72
C ASN A 202 7.47 -10.29 -9.20
N VAL A 203 7.98 -9.42 -8.31
CA VAL A 203 9.34 -9.54 -7.75
C VAL A 203 9.45 -10.67 -6.76
N ARG A 204 10.39 -11.59 -7.02
CA ARG A 204 10.73 -12.70 -6.12
C ARG A 204 11.95 -12.35 -5.27
N ILE A 205 11.77 -12.41 -3.95
CA ILE A 205 12.81 -11.99 -2.97
C ILE A 205 14.02 -12.94 -3.00
N GLY A 206 13.80 -14.25 -3.14
CA GLY A 206 14.81 -15.29 -3.36
C GLY A 206 15.59 -15.73 -2.11
N LYS A 207 15.83 -14.86 -1.11
CA LYS A 207 16.58 -15.20 0.10
C LYS A 207 16.04 -14.57 1.38
N ALA A 208 16.23 -15.28 2.51
CA ALA A 208 15.82 -14.84 3.83
C ALA A 208 16.49 -13.54 4.27
N GLY A 209 17.78 -13.34 3.94
CA GLY A 209 18.49 -12.11 4.27
C GLY A 209 17.86 -10.85 3.68
N ARG A 210 17.28 -10.92 2.48
CA ARG A 210 16.56 -9.77 1.89
C ARG A 210 15.29 -9.43 2.68
N LYS A 211 14.54 -10.45 3.16
CA LYS A 211 13.43 -10.23 4.09
C LYS A 211 13.89 -9.60 5.40
N ARG A 212 15.05 -10.03 5.93
CA ARG A 212 15.64 -9.42 7.14
C ARG A 212 15.95 -7.95 6.95
N HIS A 213 16.50 -7.54 5.81
CA HIS A 213 16.74 -6.14 5.46
C HIS A 213 15.45 -5.31 5.35
N MET A 214 14.33 -5.93 5.00
CA MET A 214 13.00 -5.29 5.00
C MET A 214 12.39 -5.16 6.41
N GLY A 215 13.05 -5.67 7.45
CA GLY A 215 12.57 -5.60 8.83
C GLY A 215 11.68 -6.75 9.25
N ILE A 216 11.59 -7.80 8.45
CA ILE A 216 10.81 -9.01 8.74
C ILE A 216 11.71 -10.02 9.45
N ARG A 217 11.38 -10.38 10.69
CA ARG A 217 12.07 -11.43 11.45
C ARG A 217 11.55 -12.82 11.05
N PRO A 218 12.37 -13.87 11.25
CA PRO A 218 11.93 -15.25 11.00
C PRO A 218 10.69 -15.61 11.81
N THR A 219 9.82 -16.44 11.22
CA THR A 219 8.62 -16.97 11.86
C THR A 219 8.84 -18.45 12.16
N VAL A 220 8.64 -18.83 13.42
CA VAL A 220 8.67 -20.23 13.86
C VAL A 220 7.24 -20.77 13.86
N ARG A 221 7.04 -21.99 13.32
CA ARG A 221 5.74 -22.67 13.30
C ARG A 221 5.38 -23.14 14.72
N GLY A 222 4.11 -23.09 15.09
CA GLY A 222 3.65 -23.55 16.41
C GLY A 222 3.97 -25.04 16.70
N VAL A 223 3.97 -25.89 15.68
CA VAL A 223 4.26 -27.34 15.77
C VAL A 223 5.69 -27.64 16.29
N VAL A 224 6.65 -26.71 16.09
CA VAL A 224 8.04 -26.88 16.53
C VAL A 224 8.35 -26.17 17.85
N MET A 225 7.32 -25.69 18.52
CA MET A 225 7.41 -25.07 19.86
C MET A 225 7.07 -26.08 20.95
N ASN A 226 7.34 -25.72 22.20
CA ASN A 226 6.91 -26.51 23.36
C ASN A 226 5.41 -26.40 23.58
N PRO A 227 4.78 -27.38 24.26
CA PRO A 227 3.34 -27.33 24.56
C PRO A 227 2.91 -26.08 25.34
N CYS A 228 3.78 -25.54 26.17
CA CYS A 228 3.52 -24.29 26.92
C CYS A 228 3.50 -23.04 26.04
N ASP A 229 4.17 -23.06 24.87
CA ASP A 229 4.30 -21.88 24.00
C ASP A 229 3.22 -21.82 22.90
N HIS A 230 2.71 -22.98 22.51
CA HIS A 230 1.71 -23.07 21.44
C HIS A 230 0.83 -24.32 21.58
N PRO A 231 -0.49 -24.22 21.32
CA PRO A 231 -1.39 -25.38 21.33
C PRO A 231 -1.00 -26.53 20.39
N HIS A 232 -0.22 -26.26 19.35
CA HIS A 232 0.31 -27.28 18.44
C HIS A 232 1.68 -27.81 18.86
N GLY A 233 2.23 -27.35 19.98
CA GLY A 233 3.55 -27.73 20.45
C GLY A 233 3.61 -29.12 21.05
N GLY A 234 4.82 -29.66 21.13
CA GLY A 234 5.10 -31.00 21.69
C GLY A 234 5.21 -32.11 20.63
N GLY A 235 5.45 -33.32 21.14
CA GLY A 235 5.67 -34.51 20.32
C GLY A 235 7.13 -34.67 19.88
N GLU A 236 7.43 -35.81 19.26
CA GLU A 236 8.75 -36.15 18.75
C GLU A 236 8.83 -36.06 17.23
N GLY A 237 10.00 -35.69 16.70
CA GLY A 237 10.27 -35.66 15.27
C GLY A 237 9.37 -34.69 14.49
N LYS A 238 8.71 -35.19 13.46
CA LYS A 238 7.76 -34.41 12.62
C LYS A 238 6.33 -34.61 13.11
N SER A 239 5.99 -34.06 14.27
CA SER A 239 4.63 -34.14 14.80
C SER A 239 3.63 -33.41 13.91
N PRO A 240 2.39 -33.95 13.76
CA PRO A 240 1.28 -33.27 13.08
C PRO A 240 0.74 -32.12 13.95
N VAL A 241 -0.20 -31.36 13.42
CA VAL A 241 -0.90 -30.30 14.18
C VAL A 241 -1.68 -30.86 15.38
N GLY A 242 -2.15 -32.12 15.30
CA GLY A 242 -2.81 -32.82 16.38
C GLY A 242 -4.20 -32.27 16.77
N MET A 243 -4.80 -31.40 15.92
CA MET A 243 -6.09 -30.78 16.15
C MET A 243 -6.95 -30.82 14.86
N PRO A 244 -8.30 -30.81 14.97
CA PRO A 244 -9.19 -30.79 13.81
C PRO A 244 -8.96 -29.62 12.85
N ALA A 245 -8.50 -28.47 13.37
CA ALA A 245 -8.16 -27.29 12.58
C ALA A 245 -6.98 -26.54 13.21
N PRO A 246 -6.17 -25.83 12.41
CA PRO A 246 -5.09 -25.00 12.93
C PRO A 246 -5.62 -23.90 13.84
N VAL A 247 -4.94 -23.67 14.96
CA VAL A 247 -5.27 -22.61 15.92
C VAL A 247 -4.12 -21.61 16.08
N THR A 248 -4.48 -20.44 16.61
CA THR A 248 -3.51 -19.39 16.99
C THR A 248 -2.84 -19.75 18.32
N PRO A 249 -1.74 -19.08 18.74
CA PRO A 249 -1.14 -19.27 20.06
C PRO A 249 -2.11 -19.10 21.24
N TRP A 250 -3.22 -18.41 21.03
CA TRP A 250 -4.28 -18.20 22.03
C TRP A 250 -5.47 -19.15 21.89
N GLY A 251 -5.33 -20.24 21.11
CA GLY A 251 -6.34 -21.26 20.92
C GLY A 251 -7.52 -20.90 20.02
N LYS A 252 -7.52 -19.74 19.38
CA LYS A 252 -8.57 -19.36 18.43
C LYS A 252 -8.31 -20.00 17.07
N PRO A 253 -9.37 -20.38 16.28
CA PRO A 253 -9.18 -20.86 14.93
C PRO A 253 -8.31 -19.91 14.09
N ALA A 254 -7.28 -20.44 13.44
CA ALA A 254 -6.36 -19.64 12.63
C ALA A 254 -6.92 -19.34 11.22
N LEU A 255 -7.77 -20.23 10.70
CA LEU A 255 -8.38 -20.13 9.37
C LEU A 255 -9.90 -20.10 9.48
N GLY A 256 -10.56 -19.41 8.56
CA GLY A 256 -12.02 -19.38 8.42
C GLY A 256 -12.78 -18.52 9.44
N LEU A 257 -12.18 -18.08 10.52
CA LEU A 257 -12.85 -17.26 11.53
C LEU A 257 -13.10 -15.85 11.02
N LYS A 258 -14.37 -15.44 10.95
CA LYS A 258 -14.77 -14.08 10.60
C LYS A 258 -14.54 -13.14 11.79
N THR A 259 -13.47 -12.34 11.74
CA THR A 259 -13.07 -11.44 12.85
C THR A 259 -13.71 -10.05 12.78
N ARG A 260 -14.35 -9.68 11.66
CA ARG A 260 -15.04 -8.40 11.53
C ARG A 260 -16.26 -8.32 12.44
N LYS A 261 -16.32 -7.31 13.31
CA LYS A 261 -17.48 -7.09 14.19
C LYS A 261 -18.76 -6.82 13.38
N HIS A 262 -19.86 -7.50 13.69
CA HIS A 262 -21.16 -7.36 13.01
C HIS A 262 -21.71 -5.92 13.11
N LYS A 263 -21.58 -5.29 14.28
CA LYS A 263 -22.06 -3.92 14.56
C LYS A 263 -21.08 -2.80 14.13
N LYS A 264 -20.08 -3.09 13.25
CA LYS A 264 -19.15 -2.06 12.80
C LYS A 264 -19.89 -1.02 11.94
N TYR A 265 -19.81 0.28 12.30
CA TYR A 265 -20.52 1.36 11.60
C TYR A 265 -20.25 1.40 10.08
N SER A 266 -19.03 1.04 9.67
CA SER A 266 -18.63 1.02 8.26
C SER A 266 -19.31 -0.09 7.43
N ASN A 267 -20.11 -0.99 8.04
CA ASN A 267 -20.89 -1.98 7.29
C ASN A 267 -21.96 -1.33 6.40
N LYS A 268 -22.52 -0.19 6.84
CA LYS A 268 -23.49 0.60 6.06
C LYS A 268 -22.93 1.13 4.75
N MET A 269 -21.59 1.26 4.65
CA MET A 269 -20.89 1.77 3.47
C MET A 269 -20.47 0.66 2.49
N ILE A 270 -20.68 -0.61 2.80
CA ILE A 270 -20.34 -1.73 1.93
C ILE A 270 -21.59 -2.17 1.19
N VAL A 271 -21.54 -2.09 -0.14
CA VAL A 271 -22.62 -2.54 -1.04
C VAL A 271 -22.48 -4.04 -1.32
N LYS A 272 -21.26 -4.45 -1.72
CA LYS A 272 -20.92 -5.83 -2.02
C LYS A 272 -19.56 -6.16 -1.41
N ARG A 273 -19.45 -7.30 -0.71
CA ARG A 273 -18.17 -7.75 -0.17
C ARG A 273 -17.30 -8.42 -1.25
N ALA A 274 -16.00 -8.49 -1.01
CA ALA A 274 -15.04 -9.13 -1.93
C ALA A 274 -15.44 -10.56 -2.32
N ASN A 275 -16.01 -11.32 -1.40
CA ASN A 275 -16.41 -12.72 -1.60
C ASN A 275 -17.86 -12.88 -2.10
N GLY A 276 -18.46 -11.85 -2.65
CA GLY A 276 -19.78 -11.94 -3.30
C GLY A 276 -20.99 -12.07 -2.38
N LYS A 277 -20.79 -12.01 -1.07
CA LYS A 277 -21.85 -12.09 -0.06
C LYS A 277 -22.11 -10.74 0.59
#